data_17a19e632d0954130ba0bf0c4a5b341f
#
_entry.id   17a19e632d0954130ba0bf0c4a5b341f
#
_cell.length_a   1.000
_cell.length_b   1.000
_cell.length_c   1.000
_cell.angle_alpha   90.00
_cell.angle_beta   90.00
_cell.angle_gamma   90.00
#
_symmetry.space_group_name_H-M   'P 1'
#
loop_
_entity.id
_entity.type
_entity.pdbx_description
1 polymer ?
#
loop_
_entity_poly.entity_id
_entity_poly.type
_entity_poly.pdbx_seq_one_letter_code
_entity_poly.pdbx_strand_id
1 'polypeptide(L)'
;MEHPFLRNEMLWGPEAQARLARAHVLLLGLGGVGSYAAECLARSGVGELTLVDSDTITLTNLNRQLEALHSTLGQPKAEAVAARLRDINPDAELHPVHGLYDAAHRDRFFPEGCRYDYIVDAIDLVSCKLDLAETALKLNIPLIAALGTGNKLDPTLLQVTDISKTYGCPLARVMRNELRTRGIHHLKVVFSPEKPVSPAQPETPPPGRRSVPASNPWVPATAGLLLGSAVVRDLIAQVSLP
;
A
#
# COMPACT_ATOMS: atom_id res chain seq x y z
N MET A 1 -24.01 -19.65 -9.51
CA MET A 1 -24.64 -18.31 -9.66
C MET A 1 -23.55 -17.33 -10.06
N GLU A 2 -23.88 -16.36 -10.91
CA GLU A 2 -22.94 -15.31 -11.31
C GLU A 2 -22.75 -14.32 -10.17
N HIS A 3 -21.49 -14.01 -9.82
CA HIS A 3 -21.13 -13.02 -8.80
C HIS A 3 -19.83 -12.31 -9.19
N PRO A 4 -19.51 -11.10 -8.62
CA PRO A 4 -18.41 -10.26 -9.07
C PRO A 4 -17.03 -10.95 -9.08
N PHE A 5 -16.80 -11.90 -8.18
CA PHE A 5 -15.52 -12.58 -7.99
C PHE A 5 -15.43 -13.97 -8.62
N LEU A 6 -16.40 -14.36 -9.47
CA LEU A 6 -16.43 -15.69 -10.09
C LEU A 6 -15.13 -16.04 -10.82
N ARG A 7 -14.51 -15.08 -11.53
CA ARG A 7 -13.24 -15.31 -12.24
C ARG A 7 -12.06 -15.54 -11.29
N ASN A 8 -12.08 -14.89 -10.14
CA ASN A 8 -11.11 -15.10 -9.07
C ASN A 8 -11.30 -16.49 -8.45
N GLU A 9 -12.56 -16.84 -8.13
CA GLU A 9 -12.90 -18.13 -7.57
C GLU A 9 -12.53 -19.32 -8.50
N MET A 10 -12.66 -19.13 -9.82
CA MET A 10 -12.19 -20.12 -10.79
C MET A 10 -10.66 -20.32 -10.73
N LEU A 11 -9.89 -19.30 -10.30
CA LEU A 11 -8.44 -19.35 -10.24
C LEU A 11 -7.91 -19.98 -8.96
N TRP A 12 -8.53 -19.67 -7.80
CA TRP A 12 -8.03 -20.09 -6.50
C TRP A 12 -9.03 -20.86 -5.63
N GLY A 13 -10.22 -21.12 -6.15
CA GLY A 13 -11.26 -21.91 -5.48
C GLY A 13 -12.14 -21.13 -4.52
N PRO A 14 -13.32 -21.68 -4.17
CA PRO A 14 -14.33 -21.01 -3.35
C PRO A 14 -13.86 -20.82 -1.90
N GLU A 15 -13.05 -21.72 -1.36
CA GLU A 15 -12.54 -21.65 0.00
C GLU A 15 -11.58 -20.46 0.18
N ALA A 16 -10.68 -20.26 -0.78
CA ALA A 16 -9.78 -19.12 -0.81
C ALA A 16 -10.56 -17.80 -0.98
N GLN A 17 -11.58 -17.77 -1.84
CA GLN A 17 -12.46 -16.61 -1.99
C GLN A 17 -13.20 -16.29 -0.68
N ALA A 18 -13.71 -17.29 0.02
CA ALA A 18 -14.37 -17.12 1.32
C ALA A 18 -13.38 -16.64 2.41
N ARG A 19 -12.09 -17.02 2.33
CA ARG A 19 -11.04 -16.50 3.22
C ARG A 19 -10.80 -15.01 2.98
N LEU A 20 -10.71 -14.58 1.73
CA LEU A 20 -10.55 -13.17 1.37
C LEU A 20 -11.76 -12.33 1.82
N ALA A 21 -12.98 -12.83 1.65
CA ALA A 21 -14.20 -12.16 2.07
C ALA A 21 -14.29 -11.92 3.60
N ARG A 22 -13.51 -12.63 4.40
CA ARG A 22 -13.44 -12.44 5.86
C ARG A 22 -12.19 -11.68 6.32
N ALA A 23 -11.29 -11.36 5.40
CA ALA A 23 -10.03 -10.72 5.75
C ALA A 23 -10.20 -9.22 5.94
N HIS A 24 -9.54 -8.68 6.97
CA HIS A 24 -9.44 -7.25 7.25
C HIS A 24 -8.03 -6.76 6.98
N VAL A 25 -7.86 -5.83 6.06
CA VAL A 25 -6.55 -5.25 5.70
C VAL A 25 -6.51 -3.77 6.07
N LEU A 26 -5.48 -3.38 6.83
CA LEU A 26 -5.14 -1.98 7.08
C LEU A 26 -4.18 -1.48 5.98
N LEU A 27 -4.57 -0.45 5.24
CA LEU A 27 -3.77 0.16 4.20
C LEU A 27 -3.50 1.63 4.53
N LEU A 28 -2.22 1.98 4.64
CA LEU A 28 -1.76 3.32 4.99
C LEU A 28 -1.01 3.96 3.82
N GLY A 29 -1.49 5.14 3.41
CA GLY A 29 -1.06 5.88 2.24
C GLY A 29 -1.84 5.47 0.99
N LEU A 30 -2.61 6.41 0.41
CA LEU A 30 -3.50 6.19 -0.74
C LEU A 30 -3.07 7.00 -1.96
N GLY A 31 -1.76 7.23 -2.12
CA GLY A 31 -1.20 7.87 -3.30
C GLY A 31 -1.09 6.91 -4.50
N GLY A 32 -0.14 7.18 -5.40
CA GLY A 32 0.04 6.41 -6.64
C GLY A 32 0.36 4.92 -6.46
N VAL A 33 0.78 4.49 -5.29
CA VAL A 33 0.98 3.06 -4.94
C VAL A 33 -0.23 2.51 -4.21
N GLY A 34 -0.63 3.14 -3.11
CA GLY A 34 -1.65 2.60 -2.23
C GLY A 34 -3.04 2.57 -2.86
N SER A 35 -3.40 3.52 -3.72
CA SER A 35 -4.70 3.50 -4.41
C SER A 35 -4.85 2.28 -5.32
N TYR A 36 -3.80 1.88 -6.03
CA TYR A 36 -3.80 0.65 -6.84
C TYR A 36 -3.73 -0.62 -6.00
N ALA A 37 -3.08 -0.59 -4.83
CA ALA A 37 -3.14 -1.71 -3.89
C ALA A 37 -4.56 -1.90 -3.34
N ALA A 38 -5.24 -0.82 -2.95
CA ALA A 38 -6.62 -0.84 -2.49
C ALA A 38 -7.59 -1.37 -3.56
N GLU A 39 -7.44 -0.90 -4.81
CA GLU A 39 -8.20 -1.41 -5.96
C GLU A 39 -7.98 -2.92 -6.17
N CYS A 40 -6.73 -3.38 -6.12
CA CYS A 40 -6.39 -4.79 -6.26
C CYS A 40 -7.06 -5.65 -5.16
N LEU A 41 -7.01 -5.21 -3.91
CA LEU A 41 -7.60 -5.92 -2.77
C LEU A 41 -9.13 -5.99 -2.90
N ALA A 42 -9.79 -4.88 -3.21
CA ALA A 42 -11.24 -4.84 -3.40
C ALA A 42 -11.70 -5.75 -4.55
N ARG A 43 -10.99 -5.72 -5.70
CA ARG A 43 -11.27 -6.59 -6.86
C ARG A 43 -10.94 -8.06 -6.62
N SER A 44 -10.13 -8.35 -5.62
CA SER A 44 -9.87 -9.72 -5.17
C SER A 44 -10.93 -10.24 -4.21
N GLY A 45 -11.84 -9.38 -3.74
CA GLY A 45 -12.92 -9.74 -2.82
C GLY A 45 -12.50 -9.73 -1.35
N VAL A 46 -11.50 -8.92 -0.97
CA VAL A 46 -11.20 -8.65 0.44
C VAL A 46 -12.42 -7.97 1.06
N GLY A 47 -12.91 -8.52 2.18
CA GLY A 47 -14.19 -8.13 2.76
C GLY A 47 -14.13 -6.91 3.67
N GLU A 48 -12.96 -6.54 4.22
CA GLU A 48 -12.84 -5.39 5.10
C GLU A 48 -11.53 -4.63 4.84
N LEU A 49 -11.63 -3.30 4.67
CA LEU A 49 -10.48 -2.43 4.41
C LEU A 49 -10.53 -1.18 5.28
N THR A 50 -9.50 -0.97 6.09
CA THR A 50 -9.25 0.33 6.73
C THR A 50 -8.27 1.12 5.84
N LEU A 51 -8.72 2.27 5.35
CA LEU A 51 -8.05 3.09 4.35
C LEU A 51 -7.60 4.42 4.96
N VAL A 52 -6.29 4.61 5.12
CA VAL A 52 -5.73 5.76 5.86
C VAL A 52 -4.91 6.65 4.94
N ASP A 53 -5.27 7.92 4.87
CA ASP A 53 -4.46 8.98 4.23
C ASP A 53 -4.81 10.33 4.82
N SER A 54 -3.83 11.22 4.97
CA SER A 54 -4.03 12.57 5.52
C SER A 54 -4.25 13.64 4.46
N ASP A 55 -4.04 13.31 3.19
CA ASP A 55 -4.04 14.29 2.10
C ASP A 55 -5.42 14.45 1.46
N THR A 56 -5.58 15.59 0.79
CA THR A 56 -6.62 15.82 -0.21
C THR A 56 -6.07 15.64 -1.61
N ILE A 57 -6.95 15.38 -2.57
CA ILE A 57 -6.59 15.22 -3.98
C ILE A 57 -6.23 16.58 -4.57
N THR A 58 -5.05 16.66 -5.20
CA THR A 58 -4.53 17.86 -5.87
C THR A 58 -4.34 17.63 -7.37
N LEU A 59 -4.23 18.72 -8.13
CA LEU A 59 -4.05 18.66 -9.58
C LEU A 59 -2.82 17.84 -10.00
N THR A 60 -1.73 17.92 -9.24
CA THR A 60 -0.49 17.18 -9.51
C THR A 60 -0.58 15.68 -9.23
N ASN A 61 -1.68 15.19 -8.67
CA ASN A 61 -1.92 13.77 -8.44
C ASN A 61 -2.51 13.07 -9.68
N LEU A 62 -3.16 13.81 -10.56
CA LEU A 62 -3.88 13.28 -11.74
C LEU A 62 -3.04 12.37 -12.64
N ASN A 63 -1.73 12.57 -12.68
CA ASN A 63 -0.86 11.80 -13.56
C ASN A 63 -0.63 10.35 -13.09
N ARG A 64 -0.94 10.00 -11.81
CA ARG A 64 -0.56 8.70 -11.27
C ARG A 64 -1.40 8.13 -10.13
N GLN A 65 -2.31 8.91 -9.54
CA GLN A 65 -3.17 8.44 -8.44
C GLN A 65 -4.54 8.07 -8.98
N LEU A 66 -5.00 6.87 -8.67
CA LEU A 66 -6.20 6.28 -9.26
C LEU A 66 -7.47 7.05 -8.92
N GLU A 67 -7.55 7.58 -7.70
CA GLU A 67 -8.65 8.37 -7.16
C GLU A 67 -8.67 9.81 -7.68
N ALA A 68 -7.54 10.26 -8.28
CA ALA A 68 -7.39 11.64 -8.71
C ALA A 68 -8.02 11.85 -10.09
N LEU A 69 -9.15 12.53 -10.10
CA LEU A 69 -9.91 12.96 -11.26
C LEU A 69 -10.24 14.45 -11.12
N HIS A 70 -10.57 15.14 -12.22
CA HIS A 70 -11.05 16.51 -12.12
C HIS A 70 -12.27 16.67 -11.21
N SER A 71 -13.13 15.65 -11.16
CA SER A 71 -14.34 15.61 -10.31
C SER A 71 -14.07 15.34 -8.84
N THR A 72 -12.87 14.85 -8.49
CA THR A 72 -12.52 14.53 -7.09
C THR A 72 -11.50 15.51 -6.49
N LEU A 73 -11.07 16.54 -7.23
CA LEU A 73 -10.15 17.56 -6.71
C LEU A 73 -10.66 18.17 -5.41
N GLY A 74 -9.79 18.28 -4.41
CA GLY A 74 -10.08 18.82 -3.07
C GLY A 74 -10.74 17.82 -2.10
N GLN A 75 -11.19 16.65 -2.56
CA GLN A 75 -11.73 15.61 -1.68
C GLN A 75 -10.61 14.92 -0.87
N PRO A 76 -10.89 14.48 0.37
CA PRO A 76 -9.97 13.60 1.10
C PRO A 76 -9.71 12.31 0.31
N LYS A 77 -8.46 11.89 0.19
CA LYS A 77 -8.09 10.69 -0.59
C LYS A 77 -8.78 9.44 -0.06
N ALA A 78 -8.81 9.27 1.27
CA ALA A 78 -9.43 8.11 1.89
C ALA A 78 -10.91 7.96 1.50
N GLU A 79 -11.66 9.06 1.48
CA GLU A 79 -13.07 9.08 1.12
C GLU A 79 -13.28 8.78 -0.38
N ALA A 80 -12.47 9.41 -1.24
CA ALA A 80 -12.58 9.20 -2.69
C ALA A 80 -12.24 7.76 -3.08
N VAL A 81 -11.19 7.17 -2.47
CA VAL A 81 -10.87 5.75 -2.66
C VAL A 81 -12.00 4.87 -2.16
N ALA A 82 -12.51 5.10 -0.94
CA ALA A 82 -13.60 4.29 -0.39
C ALA A 82 -14.88 4.36 -1.26
N ALA A 83 -15.23 5.55 -1.76
CA ALA A 83 -16.37 5.70 -2.67
C ALA A 83 -16.22 4.85 -3.94
N ARG A 84 -15.03 4.85 -4.54
CA ARG A 84 -14.70 4.00 -5.69
C ARG A 84 -14.77 2.51 -5.36
N LEU A 85 -14.23 2.10 -4.23
CA LEU A 85 -14.20 0.67 -3.85
C LEU A 85 -15.58 0.13 -3.51
N ARG A 86 -16.52 0.96 -2.99
CA ARG A 86 -17.92 0.56 -2.79
C ARG A 86 -18.63 0.22 -4.11
N ASP A 87 -18.28 0.89 -5.19
CA ASP A 87 -18.85 0.60 -6.51
C ASP A 87 -18.25 -0.69 -7.13
N ILE A 88 -17.09 -1.12 -6.67
CA ILE A 88 -16.43 -2.37 -7.09
C ILE A 88 -16.89 -3.56 -6.25
N ASN A 89 -16.92 -3.39 -4.92
CA ASN A 89 -17.29 -4.41 -3.95
C ASN A 89 -18.27 -3.80 -2.93
N PRO A 90 -19.56 -3.75 -3.22
CA PRO A 90 -20.55 -3.14 -2.35
C PRO A 90 -20.73 -3.87 -1.02
N ASP A 91 -20.35 -5.16 -0.95
CA ASP A 91 -20.43 -5.97 0.26
C ASP A 91 -19.22 -5.78 1.19
N ALA A 92 -18.18 -5.06 0.76
CA ALA A 92 -17.01 -4.80 1.60
C ALA A 92 -17.29 -3.75 2.67
N GLU A 93 -16.84 -4.02 3.88
CA GLU A 93 -16.81 -3.03 4.97
C GLU A 93 -15.60 -2.11 4.79
N LEU A 94 -15.86 -0.82 4.55
CA LEU A 94 -14.82 0.16 4.24
C LEU A 94 -14.76 1.25 5.31
N HIS A 95 -13.62 1.41 5.95
CA HIS A 95 -13.33 2.39 6.99
C HIS A 95 -12.36 3.46 6.46
N PRO A 96 -12.83 4.50 5.76
CA PRO A 96 -11.98 5.61 5.36
C PRO A 96 -11.60 6.45 6.56
N VAL A 97 -10.30 6.72 6.71
CA VAL A 97 -9.77 7.54 7.80
C VAL A 97 -8.92 8.66 7.20
N HIS A 98 -9.47 9.88 7.20
CA HIS A 98 -8.68 11.07 6.91
C HIS A 98 -7.81 11.41 8.11
N GLY A 99 -6.54 11.04 8.07
CA GLY A 99 -5.63 11.23 9.20
C GLY A 99 -4.21 10.77 8.92
N LEU A 100 -3.27 11.38 9.64
CA LEU A 100 -1.86 11.03 9.59
C LEU A 100 -1.56 9.87 10.54
N TYR A 101 -0.87 8.85 10.04
CA TYR A 101 -0.23 7.84 10.87
C TYR A 101 1.19 8.28 11.24
N ASP A 102 1.45 8.35 12.53
CA ASP A 102 2.77 8.50 13.13
C ASP A 102 2.80 7.88 14.54
N ALA A 103 3.96 7.92 15.18
CA ALA A 103 4.14 7.35 16.52
C ALA A 103 3.23 7.97 17.59
N ALA A 104 2.86 9.26 17.45
CA ALA A 104 2.01 9.95 18.41
C ALA A 104 0.52 9.57 18.27
N HIS A 105 0.10 9.17 17.06
CA HIS A 105 -1.29 8.83 16.75
C HIS A 105 -1.50 7.32 16.55
N ARG A 106 -0.50 6.48 16.83
CA ARG A 106 -0.53 5.01 16.62
C ARG A 106 -1.79 4.36 17.21
N ASP A 107 -2.15 4.68 18.44
CA ASP A 107 -3.24 4.03 19.17
C ASP A 107 -4.61 4.27 18.51
N ARG A 108 -4.73 5.33 17.70
CA ARG A 108 -5.94 5.58 16.90
C ARG A 108 -6.16 4.49 15.85
N PHE A 109 -5.08 3.94 15.31
CA PHE A 109 -5.11 2.93 14.24
C PHE A 109 -4.99 1.50 14.76
N PHE A 110 -4.50 1.36 15.98
CA PHE A 110 -4.34 0.08 16.67
C PHE A 110 -5.00 0.13 18.06
N PRO A 111 -6.34 0.38 18.12
CA PRO A 111 -7.06 0.35 19.39
C PRO A 111 -7.01 -1.06 20.00
N GLU A 112 -7.22 -1.15 21.33
CA GLU A 112 -7.25 -2.43 22.02
C GLU A 112 -8.31 -3.36 21.39
N GLY A 113 -7.89 -4.59 21.05
CA GLY A 113 -8.76 -5.58 20.41
C GLY A 113 -8.91 -5.44 18.88
N CYS A 114 -8.23 -4.47 18.24
CA CYS A 114 -8.21 -4.41 16.78
C CYS A 114 -7.65 -5.70 16.16
N ARG A 115 -8.22 -6.13 15.04
CA ARG A 115 -7.83 -7.34 14.33
C ARG A 115 -7.63 -7.03 12.86
N TYR A 116 -6.38 -6.88 12.46
CA TYR A 116 -6.00 -6.84 11.05
C TYR A 116 -5.33 -8.15 10.67
N ASP A 117 -5.78 -8.75 9.58
CA ASP A 117 -5.12 -9.93 9.00
C ASP A 117 -3.83 -9.55 8.26
N TYR A 118 -3.73 -8.31 7.80
CA TYR A 118 -2.56 -7.81 7.08
C TYR A 118 -2.45 -6.28 7.13
N ILE A 119 -1.22 -5.76 7.06
CA ILE A 119 -0.92 -4.33 6.95
C ILE A 119 -0.21 -4.07 5.63
N VAL A 120 -0.67 -3.06 4.88
CA VAL A 120 -0.03 -2.54 3.67
C VAL A 120 0.51 -1.14 3.95
N ASP A 121 1.82 -0.99 3.87
CA ASP A 121 2.52 0.27 4.07
C ASP A 121 2.88 0.90 2.71
N ALA A 122 2.12 1.89 2.29
CA ALA A 122 2.39 2.73 1.14
C ALA A 122 2.70 4.20 1.51
N ILE A 123 3.08 4.44 2.79
CA ILE A 123 3.49 5.76 3.30
C ILE A 123 4.83 6.18 2.68
N ASP A 124 5.08 7.47 2.53
CA ASP A 124 6.33 8.00 1.99
C ASP A 124 7.32 8.50 3.06
N LEU A 125 6.91 8.58 4.33
CA LEU A 125 7.73 9.05 5.45
C LEU A 125 8.46 7.89 6.14
N VAL A 126 9.79 7.96 6.18
CA VAL A 126 10.65 6.90 6.77
C VAL A 126 10.34 6.66 8.26
N SER A 127 10.14 7.71 9.05
CA SER A 127 9.83 7.59 10.47
C SER A 127 8.54 6.81 10.72
N CYS A 128 7.50 7.09 9.94
CA CYS A 128 6.21 6.39 10.02
C CYS A 128 6.34 4.91 9.61
N LYS A 129 7.09 4.63 8.53
CA LYS A 129 7.38 3.24 8.10
C LYS A 129 8.12 2.43 9.16
N LEU A 130 9.07 3.03 9.84
CA LEU A 130 9.84 2.37 10.90
C LEU A 130 8.96 2.05 12.10
N ASP A 131 8.18 3.03 12.54
CA ASP A 131 7.22 2.87 13.63
C ASP A 131 6.17 1.80 13.32
N LEU A 132 5.65 1.81 12.09
CA LEU A 132 4.68 0.82 11.63
C LEU A 132 5.25 -0.59 11.60
N ALA A 133 6.52 -0.75 11.17
CA ALA A 133 7.20 -2.04 11.15
C ALA A 133 7.43 -2.59 12.58
N GLU A 134 7.81 -1.73 13.54
CA GLU A 134 7.92 -2.10 14.94
C GLU A 134 6.56 -2.49 15.54
N THR A 135 5.53 -1.73 15.21
CA THR A 135 4.16 -1.97 15.69
C THR A 135 3.61 -3.29 15.14
N ALA A 136 3.74 -3.53 13.84
CA ALA A 136 3.31 -4.77 13.20
C ALA A 136 4.00 -5.99 13.81
N LEU A 137 5.32 -5.90 14.06
CA LEU A 137 6.08 -6.96 14.70
C LEU A 137 5.59 -7.24 16.14
N LYS A 138 5.37 -6.18 16.93
CA LYS A 138 4.88 -6.31 18.32
C LYS A 138 3.49 -6.93 18.39
N LEU A 139 2.62 -6.60 17.44
CA LEU A 139 1.25 -7.11 17.34
C LEU A 139 1.16 -8.45 16.60
N ASN A 140 2.30 -8.95 16.06
CA ASN A 140 2.35 -10.15 15.22
C ASN A 140 1.40 -10.10 14.02
N ILE A 141 1.29 -8.93 13.37
CA ILE A 141 0.47 -8.74 12.17
C ILE A 141 1.41 -8.73 10.96
N PRO A 142 1.14 -9.53 9.91
CA PRO A 142 1.91 -9.49 8.68
C PRO A 142 1.92 -8.09 8.05
N LEU A 143 3.08 -7.64 7.59
CA LEU A 143 3.28 -6.34 6.96
C LEU A 143 4.02 -6.49 5.64
N ILE A 144 3.56 -5.77 4.62
CA ILE A 144 4.33 -5.51 3.39
C ILE A 144 4.46 -4.00 3.16
N ALA A 145 5.66 -3.55 2.79
CA ALA A 145 5.94 -2.13 2.58
C ALA A 145 6.38 -1.82 1.14
N ALA A 146 5.86 -0.73 0.58
CA ALA A 146 6.38 -0.15 -0.66
C ALA A 146 7.65 0.64 -0.38
N LEU A 147 8.68 0.42 -1.19
CA LEU A 147 9.92 1.20 -1.15
C LEU A 147 10.10 1.91 -2.50
N GLY A 148 10.63 3.14 -2.46
CA GLY A 148 11.06 4.01 -3.53
C GLY A 148 10.59 3.70 -4.96
N THR A 149 9.42 4.19 -5.34
CA THR A 149 8.88 4.12 -6.71
C THR A 149 9.07 5.42 -7.50
N GLY A 150 9.43 6.50 -6.82
CA GLY A 150 9.73 7.79 -7.46
C GLY A 150 11.04 7.80 -8.23
N ASN A 151 11.11 8.65 -9.27
CA ASN A 151 12.30 8.83 -10.13
C ASN A 151 12.71 7.55 -10.87
N LYS A 152 11.77 6.68 -11.23
CA LYS A 152 11.99 5.41 -11.93
C LYS A 152 11.12 5.31 -13.16
N LEU A 153 11.57 4.57 -14.16
CA LEU A 153 10.96 4.47 -15.47
C LEU A 153 10.55 3.05 -15.84
N ASP A 154 11.27 2.04 -15.35
CA ASP A 154 11.05 0.65 -15.74
C ASP A 154 10.25 -0.12 -14.67
N PRO A 155 8.96 -0.40 -14.91
CA PRO A 155 8.13 -1.17 -13.98
C PRO A 155 8.51 -2.66 -13.95
N THR A 156 9.21 -3.17 -14.96
CA THR A 156 9.60 -4.60 -15.04
C THR A 156 10.68 -4.96 -14.03
N LEU A 157 11.38 -3.97 -13.48
CA LEU A 157 12.40 -4.14 -12.45
C LEU A 157 11.82 -4.20 -11.03
N LEU A 158 10.51 -3.99 -10.87
CA LEU A 158 9.86 -4.11 -9.56
C LEU A 158 9.86 -5.57 -9.08
N GLN A 159 10.17 -5.75 -7.79
CA GLN A 159 10.29 -7.06 -7.16
C GLN A 159 9.60 -7.08 -5.81
N VAL A 160 8.94 -8.21 -5.51
CA VAL A 160 8.49 -8.55 -4.15
C VAL A 160 9.59 -9.40 -3.50
N THR A 161 10.16 -8.95 -2.41
CA THR A 161 11.27 -9.65 -1.74
C THR A 161 11.36 -9.29 -0.25
N ASP A 162 12.35 -9.87 0.44
CA ASP A 162 12.72 -9.47 1.80
C ASP A 162 13.64 -8.24 1.76
N ILE A 163 13.49 -7.32 2.74
CA ILE A 163 14.31 -6.11 2.88
C ILE A 163 15.81 -6.42 2.90
N SER A 164 16.22 -7.53 3.48
CA SER A 164 17.63 -7.96 3.56
C SER A 164 18.24 -8.24 2.19
N LYS A 165 17.43 -8.58 1.19
CA LYS A 165 17.84 -8.89 -0.19
C LYS A 165 17.79 -7.70 -1.13
N THR A 166 17.40 -6.51 -0.64
CA THR A 166 17.28 -5.31 -1.48
C THR A 166 18.64 -4.70 -1.81
N TYR A 167 18.74 -4.09 -2.99
CA TYR A 167 19.95 -3.39 -3.47
C TYR A 167 19.56 -2.23 -4.41
N GLY A 168 20.49 -1.36 -4.74
CA GLY A 168 20.30 -0.26 -5.72
C GLY A 168 19.37 0.88 -5.28
N CYS A 169 18.35 0.63 -4.48
CA CYS A 169 17.37 1.62 -4.03
C CYS A 169 17.86 2.40 -2.79
N PRO A 170 17.95 3.75 -2.84
CA PRO A 170 18.38 4.55 -1.70
C PRO A 170 17.45 4.41 -0.49
N LEU A 171 16.12 4.45 -0.68
CA LEU A 171 15.15 4.29 0.40
C LEU A 171 15.26 2.91 1.05
N ALA A 172 15.39 1.85 0.24
CA ALA A 172 15.58 0.49 0.76
C ALA A 172 16.85 0.39 1.63
N ARG A 173 17.93 1.08 1.24
CA ARG A 173 19.16 1.12 2.05
C ARG A 173 18.95 1.79 3.40
N VAL A 174 18.24 2.92 3.43
CA VAL A 174 17.93 3.62 4.68
C VAL A 174 17.05 2.74 5.56
N MET A 175 15.93 2.22 5.03
CA MET A 175 15.02 1.34 5.78
C MET A 175 15.73 0.11 6.34
N ARG A 176 16.54 -0.58 5.53
CA ARG A 176 17.28 -1.77 5.97
C ARG A 176 18.24 -1.46 7.13
N ASN A 177 18.96 -0.34 7.06
CA ASN A 177 19.89 0.05 8.13
C ASN A 177 19.12 0.39 9.42
N GLU A 178 18.10 1.22 9.32
CA GLU A 178 17.30 1.67 10.45
C GLU A 178 16.50 0.52 11.11
N LEU A 179 15.93 -0.38 10.32
CA LEU A 179 15.25 -1.57 10.84
C LEU A 179 16.23 -2.50 11.57
N ARG A 180 17.44 -2.67 11.01
CA ARG A 180 18.48 -3.49 11.65
C ARG A 180 18.92 -2.97 13.02
N THR A 181 19.02 -1.66 13.21
CA THR A 181 19.33 -1.07 14.52
C THR A 181 18.22 -1.29 15.55
N ARG A 182 17.00 -1.57 15.09
CA ARG A 182 15.81 -1.91 15.89
C ARG A 182 15.60 -3.42 16.08
N GLY A 183 16.56 -4.24 15.63
CA GLY A 183 16.46 -5.71 15.71
C GLY A 183 15.51 -6.33 14.67
N ILE A 184 15.03 -5.56 13.68
CA ILE A 184 14.16 -6.04 12.61
C ILE A 184 15.02 -6.37 11.39
N HIS A 185 15.21 -7.65 11.12
CA HIS A 185 16.07 -8.12 10.04
C HIS A 185 15.31 -8.51 8.78
N HIS A 186 14.01 -8.75 8.90
CA HIS A 186 13.13 -9.23 7.84
C HIS A 186 11.90 -8.33 7.73
N LEU A 187 11.57 -7.95 6.52
CA LEU A 187 10.34 -7.24 6.16
C LEU A 187 10.06 -7.53 4.69
N LYS A 188 8.85 -7.98 4.38
CA LYS A 188 8.41 -8.13 2.99
C LYS A 188 8.25 -6.77 2.37
N VAL A 189 8.82 -6.57 1.19
CA VAL A 189 8.81 -5.28 0.51
C VAL A 189 8.57 -5.42 -0.99
N VAL A 190 7.98 -4.38 -1.59
CA VAL A 190 8.04 -4.12 -3.03
C VAL A 190 9.06 -3.03 -3.27
N PHE A 191 10.07 -3.32 -4.09
CA PHE A 191 11.12 -2.36 -4.43
C PHE A 191 11.58 -2.53 -5.87
N SER A 192 12.28 -1.56 -6.41
CA SER A 192 13.00 -1.66 -7.68
C SER A 192 14.48 -1.35 -7.46
N PRO A 193 15.41 -2.17 -8.00
CA PRO A 193 16.84 -1.88 -7.98
C PRO A 193 17.25 -0.80 -8.99
N GLU A 194 16.33 -0.33 -9.82
CA GLU A 194 16.59 0.70 -10.82
C GLU A 194 17.24 1.92 -10.18
N LYS A 195 18.30 2.43 -10.79
CA LYS A 195 18.95 3.67 -10.36
C LYS A 195 18.01 4.85 -10.64
N PRO A 196 17.65 5.64 -9.60
CA PRO A 196 16.76 6.78 -9.80
C PRO A 196 17.35 7.77 -10.81
N VAL A 197 16.49 8.27 -11.71
CA VAL A 197 16.85 9.42 -12.55
C VAL A 197 16.93 10.71 -11.71
N SER A 198 17.68 11.69 -12.16
CA SER A 198 17.75 13.02 -11.54
C SER A 198 16.78 13.96 -12.28
N PRO A 199 15.55 14.17 -11.79
CA PRO A 199 14.58 14.99 -12.46
C PRO A 199 14.92 16.49 -12.32
N ALA A 200 14.46 17.29 -13.27
CA ALA A 200 14.39 18.73 -13.09
C ALA A 200 13.52 19.06 -11.86
N GLN A 201 13.90 20.12 -11.14
CA GLN A 201 13.17 20.59 -9.96
C GLN A 201 12.51 21.94 -10.27
N PRO A 202 11.32 21.96 -10.90
CA PRO A 202 10.65 23.22 -11.24
C PRO A 202 10.06 23.93 -10.01
N GLU A 203 9.92 23.21 -8.89
CA GLU A 203 9.31 23.70 -7.66
C GLU A 203 10.29 23.59 -6.49
N THR A 204 10.16 24.49 -5.52
CA THR A 204 10.90 24.41 -4.26
C THR A 204 10.39 23.22 -3.45
N PRO A 205 11.28 22.31 -3.02
CA PRO A 205 10.87 21.20 -2.17
C PRO A 205 10.24 21.67 -0.86
N PRO A 206 9.23 20.96 -0.33
CA PRO A 206 8.67 21.24 0.98
C PRO A 206 9.74 21.19 2.08
N PRO A 207 9.52 21.89 3.23
CA PRO A 207 10.43 21.86 4.36
C PRO A 207 10.78 20.41 4.77
N GLY A 208 12.07 20.14 4.99
CA GLY A 208 12.57 18.81 5.38
C GLY A 208 12.81 17.84 4.22
N ARG A 209 12.47 18.19 2.98
CA ARG A 209 12.76 17.39 1.77
C ARG A 209 13.85 18.04 0.93
N ARG A 210 14.77 17.23 0.37
CA ARG A 210 15.84 17.70 -0.52
C ARG A 210 15.36 17.93 -1.96
N SER A 211 14.33 17.23 -2.39
CA SER A 211 13.76 17.30 -3.74
C SER A 211 12.34 16.79 -3.74
N VAL A 212 11.55 17.20 -4.74
CA VAL A 212 10.26 16.61 -5.06
C VAL A 212 10.51 15.41 -5.99
N PRO A 213 10.14 14.18 -5.63
CA PRO A 213 10.32 13.04 -6.52
C PRO A 213 9.39 13.14 -7.73
N ALA A 214 9.96 12.98 -8.93
CA ALA A 214 9.16 12.82 -10.14
C ALA A 214 8.51 11.43 -10.17
N SER A 215 7.41 11.32 -10.87
CA SER A 215 6.67 10.06 -11.00
C SER A 215 5.92 9.99 -12.33
N ASN A 216 5.59 8.78 -12.74
CA ASN A 216 4.80 8.42 -13.91
C ASN A 216 3.61 7.53 -13.50
N PRO A 217 2.64 7.27 -14.41
CA PRO A 217 1.47 6.48 -14.04
C PRO A 217 1.74 4.98 -13.84
N TRP A 218 2.78 4.42 -14.45
CA TRP A 218 2.95 2.96 -14.49
C TRP A 218 3.81 2.38 -13.37
N VAL A 219 4.93 3.00 -12.96
CA VAL A 219 5.80 2.43 -11.91
C VAL A 219 5.09 2.34 -10.56
N PRO A 220 4.47 3.41 -10.02
CA PRO A 220 3.76 3.30 -8.76
C PRO A 220 2.52 2.41 -8.86
N ALA A 221 1.78 2.44 -9.98
CA ALA A 221 0.62 1.56 -10.18
C ALA A 221 1.01 0.08 -10.14
N THR A 222 2.07 -0.31 -10.87
CA THR A 222 2.59 -1.68 -10.85
C THR A 222 3.05 -2.08 -9.44
N ALA A 223 3.71 -1.19 -8.70
CA ALA A 223 4.08 -1.46 -7.32
C ALA A 223 2.86 -1.70 -6.42
N GLY A 224 1.78 -0.92 -6.60
CA GLY A 224 0.52 -1.12 -5.89
C GLY A 224 -0.14 -2.47 -6.20
N LEU A 225 -0.16 -2.87 -7.48
CA LEU A 225 -0.68 -4.17 -7.89
C LEU A 225 0.17 -5.33 -7.34
N LEU A 226 1.50 -5.18 -7.29
CA LEU A 226 2.38 -6.17 -6.67
C LEU A 226 2.16 -6.28 -5.15
N LEU A 227 1.93 -5.16 -4.44
CA LEU A 227 1.54 -5.18 -3.03
C LEU A 227 0.24 -5.94 -2.82
N GLY A 228 -0.82 -5.57 -3.55
CA GLY A 228 -2.12 -6.23 -3.46
C GLY A 228 -2.03 -7.73 -3.77
N SER A 229 -1.31 -8.10 -4.84
CA SER A 229 -1.13 -9.51 -5.21
C SER A 229 -0.38 -10.31 -4.14
N ALA A 230 0.65 -9.72 -3.51
CA ALA A 230 1.39 -10.37 -2.43
C ALA A 230 0.51 -10.61 -1.20
N VAL A 231 -0.30 -9.61 -0.81
CA VAL A 231 -1.26 -9.73 0.30
C VAL A 231 -2.28 -10.82 0.03
N VAL A 232 -2.92 -10.80 -1.15
CA VAL A 232 -3.91 -11.82 -1.53
C VAL A 232 -3.30 -13.21 -1.47
N ARG A 233 -2.12 -13.41 -2.04
CA ARG A 233 -1.42 -14.71 -2.03
C ARG A 233 -1.07 -15.17 -0.61
N ASP A 234 -0.65 -14.28 0.27
CA ASP A 234 -0.34 -14.61 1.65
C ASP A 234 -1.62 -14.99 2.43
N LEU A 235 -2.73 -14.25 2.23
CA LEU A 235 -4.00 -14.54 2.89
C LEU A 235 -4.59 -15.89 2.49
N ILE A 236 -4.39 -16.32 1.24
CA ILE A 236 -4.89 -17.61 0.74
C ILE A 236 -3.89 -18.76 0.84
N ALA A 237 -2.62 -18.50 1.23
CA ALA A 237 -1.57 -19.53 1.27
C ALA A 237 -1.85 -20.69 2.22
N GLN A 238 -2.79 -20.55 3.15
CA GLN A 238 -3.20 -21.58 4.11
C GLN A 238 -4.34 -22.45 3.59
N VAL A 239 -4.85 -22.17 2.39
CA VAL A 239 -5.95 -22.90 1.73
C VAL A 239 -5.35 -23.73 0.60
N SER A 240 -5.79 -24.98 0.45
CA SER A 240 -5.40 -25.81 -0.70
C SER A 240 -5.98 -25.19 -1.98
N LEU A 241 -5.09 -24.78 -2.89
CA LEU A 241 -5.51 -24.30 -4.20
C LEU A 241 -5.88 -25.48 -5.10
N PRO A 242 -6.81 -25.29 -6.05
CA PRO A 242 -7.27 -26.35 -6.96
C PRO A 242 -6.17 -26.88 -7.89
#